data_729415dca6d8d5bc46f5a41fb707a93d
#
_entry.id   729415dca6d8d5bc46f5a41fb707a93d
#
_cell.length_a   1.000
_cell.length_b   1.000
_cell.length_c   1.000
_cell.angle_alpha   90.00
_cell.angle_beta   90.00
_cell.angle_gamma   90.00
#
_symmetry.space_group_name_H-M   'P 1'
#
loop_
_entity.id
_entity.type
_entity.pdbx_description
1 polymer ?
#
loop_
_entity_poly.entity_id
_entity_poly.type
_entity_poly.pdbx_seq_one_letter_code
_entity_poly.pdbx_strand_id
1 'polypeptide(L)'
;MANSFKPTKPTEPTKPTEHGSAPPNGMPLGTVRICDFTGQLAGAGATKWLAAFGAEVIRIEDPVNQGGWDVLRNMAPFVDERTGPDLGGGFNNHNVEKRGITLNLRTDRGKEILSEIVKRSDVVSENFAAGVLDRWGFGWDQLRALREDIIYVSNCG
;
A
#
# COMPACT_ATOMS: atom_id res chain seq x y z
N MET A 1 19.43 28.93 12.48
CA MET A 1 20.25 28.18 11.53
C MET A 1 19.29 27.50 10.54
N ALA A 2 19.25 28.00 9.30
CA ALA A 2 18.33 27.50 8.28
C ALA A 2 18.94 26.22 7.66
N ASN A 3 18.25 25.11 7.82
CA ASN A 3 18.64 23.84 7.23
C ASN A 3 18.21 23.83 5.75
N SER A 4 19.15 24.00 4.82
CA SER A 4 18.89 24.03 3.38
C SER A 4 18.71 22.61 2.88
N PHE A 5 17.45 22.22 2.66
CA PHE A 5 17.12 20.99 1.96
C PHE A 5 17.51 21.16 0.46
N LYS A 6 18.54 20.44 0.03
CA LYS A 6 18.85 20.35 -1.41
C LYS A 6 17.96 19.28 -2.04
N PRO A 7 17.16 19.61 -3.09
CA PRO A 7 16.39 18.60 -3.80
C PRO A 7 17.35 17.63 -4.50
N THR A 8 17.19 16.34 -4.23
CA THR A 8 17.86 15.27 -4.97
C THR A 8 17.30 15.21 -6.40
N LYS A 9 18.22 15.05 -7.40
CA LYS A 9 17.85 14.87 -8.81
C LYS A 9 16.77 13.78 -8.96
N PRO A 10 15.79 13.97 -9.88
CA PRO A 10 14.85 12.92 -10.22
C PRO A 10 15.63 11.67 -10.68
N THR A 11 15.40 10.56 -10.04
CA THR A 11 15.86 9.26 -10.53
C THR A 11 15.09 8.94 -11.82
N GLU A 12 15.81 8.52 -12.87
CA GLU A 12 15.21 8.07 -14.11
C GLU A 12 14.12 7.01 -13.84
N PRO A 13 13.03 6.99 -14.63
CA PRO A 13 12.01 5.97 -14.51
C PRO A 13 12.66 4.59 -14.68
N THR A 14 12.50 3.73 -13.69
CA THR A 14 12.93 2.33 -13.79
C THR A 14 12.20 1.70 -14.96
N LYS A 15 12.97 1.15 -15.93
CA LYS A 15 12.43 0.36 -17.04
C LYS A 15 11.49 -0.72 -16.49
N PRO A 16 10.38 -1.04 -17.19
CA PRO A 16 9.57 -2.21 -16.86
C PRO A 16 10.48 -3.42 -16.70
N THR A 17 10.27 -4.19 -15.66
CA THR A 17 11.02 -5.44 -15.42
C THR A 17 10.77 -6.37 -16.60
N GLU A 18 11.81 -6.73 -17.34
CA GLU A 18 11.70 -7.72 -18.40
C GLU A 18 11.17 -9.04 -17.80
N HIS A 19 10.01 -9.47 -18.26
CA HIS A 19 9.44 -10.77 -17.90
C HIS A 19 10.43 -11.88 -18.31
N GLY A 20 11.11 -12.47 -17.33
CA GLY A 20 12.06 -13.57 -17.60
C GLY A 20 13.29 -13.63 -16.71
N SER A 21 13.62 -12.57 -15.95
CA SER A 21 14.70 -12.63 -14.96
C SER A 21 14.23 -13.31 -13.67
N ALA A 22 15.09 -14.12 -13.08
CA ALA A 22 14.78 -14.70 -11.76
C ALA A 22 14.51 -13.58 -10.74
N PRO A 23 13.46 -13.72 -9.89
CA PRO A 23 13.11 -12.69 -8.93
C PRO A 23 14.27 -12.45 -7.96
N PRO A 24 14.53 -11.18 -7.55
CA PRO A 24 15.68 -10.81 -6.73
C PRO A 24 15.79 -11.56 -5.41
N ASN A 25 14.67 -12.00 -4.85
CA ASN A 25 14.58 -12.76 -3.61
C ASN A 25 14.34 -14.26 -3.81
N GLY A 26 14.35 -14.76 -5.06
CA GLY A 26 14.07 -16.16 -5.39
C GLY A 26 12.62 -16.60 -5.16
N MET A 27 11.72 -15.69 -4.78
CA MET A 27 10.31 -15.97 -4.49
C MET A 27 9.44 -15.74 -5.74
N PRO A 28 8.33 -16.51 -5.92
CA PRO A 28 7.51 -16.45 -7.14
C PRO A 28 7.02 -15.03 -7.51
N LEU A 29 6.73 -14.18 -6.54
CA LEU A 29 6.27 -12.80 -6.75
C LEU A 29 7.34 -11.75 -6.42
N GLY A 30 8.61 -12.11 -6.37
CA GLY A 30 9.70 -11.24 -5.96
C GLY A 30 9.94 -10.01 -6.84
N THR A 31 9.31 -9.94 -8.02
CA THR A 31 9.35 -8.77 -8.91
C THR A 31 8.08 -7.92 -8.85
N VAL A 32 7.06 -8.35 -8.10
CA VAL A 32 5.75 -7.69 -8.03
C VAL A 32 5.72 -6.69 -6.88
N ARG A 33 5.28 -5.47 -7.17
CA ARG A 33 5.03 -4.43 -6.16
C ARG A 33 3.54 -4.08 -6.11
N ILE A 34 2.99 -4.05 -4.92
CA ILE A 34 1.58 -3.78 -4.65
C ILE A 34 1.44 -2.52 -3.81
N CYS A 35 0.73 -1.52 -4.33
CA CYS A 35 0.21 -0.38 -3.58
C CYS A 35 -1.09 -0.82 -2.90
N ASP A 36 -1.07 -0.99 -1.58
CA ASP A 36 -2.12 -1.67 -0.82
C ASP A 36 -2.88 -0.71 0.08
N PHE A 37 -4.15 -0.49 -0.25
CA PHE A 37 -5.11 0.26 0.57
C PHE A 37 -6.05 -0.65 1.34
N THR A 38 -5.84 -1.97 1.28
CA THR A 38 -6.75 -2.89 1.92
C THR A 38 -6.65 -2.83 3.44
N GLY A 39 -7.76 -3.04 4.09
CA GLY A 39 -7.86 -3.12 5.53
C GLY A 39 -8.71 -4.31 5.97
N GLN A 40 -8.89 -4.45 7.26
CA GLN A 40 -9.69 -5.49 7.87
C GLN A 40 -9.25 -6.91 7.46
N LEU A 41 -10.20 -7.86 7.34
CA LEU A 41 -9.88 -9.27 7.17
C LEU A 41 -9.58 -9.66 5.71
N ALA A 42 -10.55 -9.43 4.81
CA ALA A 42 -10.52 -10.01 3.46
C ALA A 42 -9.39 -9.43 2.61
N GLY A 43 -9.36 -8.12 2.44
CA GLY A 43 -8.36 -7.46 1.59
C GLY A 43 -6.95 -7.57 2.18
N ALA A 44 -6.79 -7.27 3.46
CA ALA A 44 -5.49 -7.37 4.13
C ALA A 44 -4.97 -8.82 4.16
N GLY A 45 -5.86 -9.80 4.31
CA GLY A 45 -5.53 -11.23 4.24
C GLY A 45 -5.07 -11.65 2.85
N ALA A 46 -5.70 -11.15 1.79
CA ALA A 46 -5.29 -11.43 0.42
C ALA A 46 -3.86 -10.93 0.15
N THR A 47 -3.59 -9.66 0.43
CA THR A 47 -2.27 -9.06 0.18
C THR A 47 -1.18 -9.61 1.11
N LYS A 48 -1.52 -10.11 2.31
CA LYS A 48 -0.61 -10.88 3.18
C LYS A 48 -0.06 -12.11 2.45
N TRP A 49 -0.92 -12.89 1.79
CA TRP A 49 -0.45 -14.08 1.07
C TRP A 49 0.43 -13.72 -0.12
N LEU A 50 0.12 -12.63 -0.83
CA LEU A 50 0.98 -12.15 -1.91
C LEU A 50 2.36 -11.71 -1.37
N ALA A 51 2.41 -11.05 -0.21
CA ALA A 51 3.65 -10.74 0.49
C ALA A 51 4.43 -12.01 0.87
N ALA A 52 3.76 -13.02 1.42
CA ALA A 52 4.37 -14.30 1.77
C ALA A 52 4.96 -15.04 0.55
N PHE A 53 4.45 -14.80 -0.66
CA PHE A 53 5.02 -15.29 -1.91
C PHE A 53 6.07 -14.35 -2.52
N GLY A 54 6.47 -13.31 -1.82
CA GLY A 54 7.61 -12.46 -2.16
C GLY A 54 7.26 -11.10 -2.76
N ALA A 55 5.98 -10.76 -2.95
CA ALA A 55 5.60 -9.43 -3.43
C ALA A 55 5.99 -8.35 -2.41
N GLU A 56 6.51 -7.21 -2.92
CA GLU A 56 6.69 -6.03 -2.10
C GLU A 56 5.33 -5.33 -1.92
N VAL A 57 4.75 -5.44 -0.73
CA VAL A 57 3.46 -4.82 -0.40
C VAL A 57 3.69 -3.54 0.38
N ILE A 58 3.32 -2.40 -0.20
CA ILE A 58 3.37 -1.08 0.43
C ILE A 58 1.96 -0.72 0.88
N ARG A 59 1.72 -0.84 2.18
CA ARG A 59 0.44 -0.52 2.78
C ARG A 59 0.34 0.98 3.04
N ILE A 60 -0.72 1.59 2.51
CA ILE A 60 -1.01 3.02 2.66
C ILE A 60 -2.06 3.19 3.77
N GLU A 61 -1.76 4.02 4.77
CA GLU A 61 -2.66 4.34 5.86
C GLU A 61 -2.89 5.85 6.00
N ASP A 62 -4.10 6.25 6.43
CA ASP A 62 -4.44 7.65 6.70
C ASP A 62 -3.89 8.06 8.07
N PRO A 63 -2.95 9.04 8.15
CA PRO A 63 -2.42 9.52 9.42
C PRO A 63 -3.43 10.29 10.26
N VAL A 64 -4.49 10.83 9.65
CA VAL A 64 -5.50 11.65 10.36
C VAL A 64 -6.30 10.81 11.35
N ASN A 65 -6.59 9.57 11.00
CA ASN A 65 -7.31 8.63 11.86
C ASN A 65 -6.38 7.71 12.67
N GLN A 66 -5.07 7.94 12.62
CA GLN A 66 -4.06 7.12 13.33
C GLN A 66 -4.25 5.60 13.13
N GLY A 67 -4.60 5.20 11.91
CA GLY A 67 -4.91 3.79 11.59
C GLY A 67 -6.31 3.34 12.05
N GLY A 68 -7.13 4.23 12.63
CA GLY A 68 -8.44 3.89 13.18
C GLY A 68 -9.48 3.40 12.17
N TRP A 69 -9.23 3.57 10.86
CA TRP A 69 -10.07 3.00 9.81
C TRP A 69 -9.90 1.47 9.71
N ASP A 70 -8.77 0.92 10.14
CA ASP A 70 -8.59 -0.52 10.23
C ASP A 70 -8.94 -1.00 11.64
N VAL A 71 -10.13 -1.55 11.77
CA VAL A 71 -10.65 -2.02 13.06
C VAL A 71 -9.77 -3.08 13.70
N LEU A 72 -8.97 -3.83 12.92
CA LEU A 72 -8.07 -4.85 13.43
C LEU A 72 -6.95 -4.28 14.34
N ARG A 73 -6.62 -2.98 14.20
CA ARG A 73 -5.65 -2.34 15.09
C ARG A 73 -6.14 -2.28 16.54
N ASN A 74 -7.45 -2.24 16.72
CA ASN A 74 -8.09 -2.12 18.03
C ASN A 74 -8.84 -3.39 18.45
N MET A 75 -8.62 -4.52 17.79
CA MET A 75 -9.26 -5.80 18.09
C MET A 75 -8.28 -6.78 18.75
N ALA A 76 -8.81 -7.48 19.74
CA ALA A 76 -8.12 -8.62 20.37
C ALA A 76 -7.74 -9.70 19.32
N PRO A 77 -6.77 -10.56 19.60
CA PRO A 77 -6.06 -10.66 20.89
C PRO A 77 -4.99 -9.59 21.07
N PHE A 78 -4.74 -9.23 22.31
CA PHE A 78 -3.64 -8.35 22.72
C PHE A 78 -2.66 -9.09 23.61
N VAL A 79 -1.37 -8.81 23.48
CA VAL A 79 -0.35 -9.37 24.36
C VAL A 79 -0.42 -8.70 25.73
N ASP A 80 -0.50 -9.48 26.78
CA ASP A 80 -0.55 -9.01 28.18
C ASP A 80 -1.69 -8.01 28.43
N GLU A 81 -2.82 -8.15 27.74
CA GLU A 81 -3.98 -7.26 27.84
C GLU A 81 -3.70 -5.78 27.53
N ARG A 82 -2.52 -5.46 27.01
CA ARG A 82 -2.16 -4.09 26.62
C ARG A 82 -2.85 -3.74 25.31
N THR A 83 -3.46 -2.56 25.28
CA THR A 83 -4.14 -2.03 24.09
C THR A 83 -3.31 -0.92 23.43
N GLY A 84 -3.46 -0.78 22.11
CA GLY A 84 -2.80 0.25 21.32
C GLY A 84 -2.82 -0.07 19.83
N PRO A 85 -2.61 0.92 18.96
CA PRO A 85 -2.78 0.77 17.51
C PRO A 85 -1.84 -0.28 16.88
N ASP A 86 -0.71 -0.58 17.53
CA ASP A 86 0.27 -1.54 17.03
C ASP A 86 0.23 -2.88 17.79
N LEU A 87 -0.68 -3.01 18.77
CA LEU A 87 -0.75 -4.18 19.66
C LEU A 87 -1.87 -5.16 19.27
N GLY A 88 -2.72 -4.82 18.31
CA GLY A 88 -3.79 -5.69 17.84
C GLY A 88 -3.26 -6.91 17.10
N GLY A 89 -3.43 -8.11 17.69
CA GLY A 89 -2.96 -9.36 17.08
C GLY A 89 -3.62 -9.66 15.73
N GLY A 90 -4.88 -9.25 15.54
CA GLY A 90 -5.57 -9.31 14.25
C GLY A 90 -4.85 -8.49 13.19
N PHE A 91 -4.49 -7.25 13.50
CA PHE A 91 -3.75 -6.38 12.60
C PHE A 91 -2.38 -6.97 12.25
N ASN A 92 -1.61 -7.34 13.27
CA ASN A 92 -0.26 -7.87 13.08
C ASN A 92 -0.27 -9.16 12.25
N ASN A 93 -1.26 -10.04 12.47
CA ASN A 93 -1.40 -11.27 11.68
C ASN A 93 -1.72 -11.02 10.20
N HIS A 94 -2.54 -10.00 9.89
CA HIS A 94 -2.96 -9.72 8.50
C HIS A 94 -1.98 -8.82 7.73
N ASN A 95 -0.99 -8.24 8.40
CA ASN A 95 -0.04 -7.32 7.78
C ASN A 95 1.42 -7.76 7.89
N VAL A 96 1.64 -9.06 8.10
CA VAL A 96 2.98 -9.67 8.08
C VAL A 96 3.65 -9.41 6.73
N GLU A 97 4.96 -9.09 6.75
CA GLU A 97 5.81 -8.81 5.58
C GLU A 97 5.42 -7.55 4.78
N LYS A 98 4.41 -6.80 5.18
CA LYS A 98 4.06 -5.53 4.53
C LYS A 98 4.88 -4.37 5.08
N ARG A 99 5.17 -3.40 4.22
CA ARG A 99 5.77 -2.11 4.59
C ARG A 99 4.68 -1.08 4.75
N GLY A 100 4.48 -0.56 5.96
CA GLY A 100 3.48 0.47 6.23
C GLY A 100 4.03 1.88 6.02
N ILE A 101 3.25 2.73 5.34
CA ILE A 101 3.48 4.17 5.29
C ILE A 101 2.19 4.91 5.58
N THR A 102 2.30 6.13 6.09
CA THR A 102 1.14 7.01 6.28
C THR A 102 1.18 8.15 5.26
N LEU A 103 0.07 8.34 4.53
CA LEU A 103 -0.10 9.43 3.58
C LEU A 103 -1.44 10.14 3.78
N ASN A 104 -1.39 11.46 3.94
CA ASN A 104 -2.60 12.27 3.96
C ASN A 104 -3.03 12.62 2.53
N LEU A 105 -3.94 11.84 1.96
CA LEU A 105 -4.45 12.02 0.59
C LEU A 105 -5.43 13.18 0.43
N ARG A 106 -5.69 13.95 1.50
CA ARG A 106 -6.42 15.22 1.42
C ARG A 106 -5.50 16.38 1.02
N THR A 107 -4.19 16.17 0.98
CA THR A 107 -3.19 17.17 0.57
C THR A 107 -2.64 16.85 -0.81
N ASP A 108 -2.32 17.88 -1.58
CA ASP A 108 -1.70 17.73 -2.90
C ASP A 108 -0.38 16.98 -2.80
N ARG A 109 0.43 17.27 -1.78
CA ARG A 109 1.69 16.58 -1.55
C ARG A 109 1.52 15.09 -1.29
N GLY A 110 0.49 14.68 -0.53
CA GLY A 110 0.17 13.28 -0.29
C GLY A 110 -0.23 12.57 -1.59
N LYS A 111 -1.02 13.24 -2.44
CA LYS A 111 -1.42 12.72 -3.75
C LYS A 111 -0.24 12.61 -4.73
N GLU A 112 0.68 13.58 -4.73
CA GLU A 112 1.91 13.52 -5.52
C GLU A 112 2.77 12.29 -5.14
N ILE A 113 2.98 12.08 -3.84
CA ILE A 113 3.75 10.93 -3.34
C ILE A 113 3.06 9.62 -3.73
N LEU A 114 1.73 9.54 -3.58
CA LEU A 114 0.98 8.36 -3.98
C LEU A 114 1.11 8.09 -5.49
N SER A 115 1.03 9.13 -6.32
CA SER A 115 1.21 9.00 -7.77
C SER A 115 2.57 8.40 -8.12
N GLU A 116 3.63 8.79 -7.42
CA GLU A 116 4.97 8.21 -7.62
C GLU A 116 5.07 6.74 -7.16
N ILE A 117 4.34 6.37 -6.11
CA ILE A 117 4.23 4.97 -5.68
C ILE A 117 3.48 4.15 -6.72
N VAL A 118 2.33 4.64 -7.21
CA VAL A 118 1.52 3.95 -8.22
C VAL A 118 2.31 3.73 -9.51
N LYS A 119 3.03 4.72 -10.02
CA LYS A 119 3.91 4.58 -11.20
C LYS A 119 4.93 3.46 -11.10
N ARG A 120 5.29 3.07 -9.88
CA ARG A 120 6.28 2.03 -9.57
C ARG A 120 5.65 0.74 -9.07
N SER A 121 4.32 0.66 -9.03
CA SER A 121 3.57 -0.51 -8.56
C SER A 121 2.96 -1.26 -9.73
N ASP A 122 2.93 -2.56 -9.65
CA ASP A 122 2.28 -3.43 -10.65
C ASP A 122 0.79 -3.60 -10.36
N VAL A 123 0.42 -3.49 -9.08
CA VAL A 123 -0.95 -3.68 -8.60
C VAL A 123 -1.32 -2.54 -7.66
N VAL A 124 -2.55 -2.05 -7.78
CA VAL A 124 -3.24 -1.27 -6.74
C VAL A 124 -4.38 -2.11 -6.21
N SER A 125 -4.42 -2.33 -4.90
CA SER A 125 -5.45 -3.13 -4.24
C SER A 125 -6.16 -2.32 -3.16
N GLU A 126 -7.51 -2.39 -3.14
CA GLU A 126 -8.33 -1.70 -2.16
C GLU A 126 -9.57 -2.52 -1.79
N ASN A 127 -10.18 -2.24 -0.65
CA ASN A 127 -11.45 -2.81 -0.24
C ASN A 127 -12.34 -1.77 0.46
N PHE A 128 -12.32 -0.55 -0.05
CA PHE A 128 -13.22 0.52 0.38
C PHE A 128 -14.64 0.32 -0.20
N ALA A 129 -15.58 1.11 0.28
CA ALA A 129 -16.85 1.26 -0.40
C ALA A 129 -16.65 1.83 -1.83
N ALA A 130 -17.49 1.42 -2.76
CA ALA A 130 -17.39 1.79 -4.17
C ALA A 130 -17.16 3.30 -4.38
N GLY A 131 -16.24 3.66 -5.25
CA GLY A 131 -15.95 5.04 -5.63
C GLY A 131 -15.13 5.85 -4.61
N VAL A 132 -14.57 5.25 -3.57
CA VAL A 132 -13.70 5.97 -2.62
C VAL A 132 -12.41 6.43 -3.29
N LEU A 133 -11.71 5.54 -3.99
CA LEU A 133 -10.48 5.93 -4.70
C LEU A 133 -10.76 6.92 -5.84
N ASP A 134 -11.90 6.79 -6.53
CA ASP A 134 -12.29 7.78 -7.55
C ASP A 134 -12.42 9.19 -6.97
N ARG A 135 -13.08 9.32 -5.82
CA ARG A 135 -13.22 10.61 -5.13
C ARG A 135 -11.88 11.19 -4.67
N TRP A 136 -10.88 10.36 -4.44
CA TRP A 136 -9.52 10.81 -4.10
C TRP A 136 -8.69 11.14 -5.34
N GLY A 137 -9.18 10.85 -6.55
CA GLY A 137 -8.50 11.08 -7.82
C GLY A 137 -7.59 9.93 -8.24
N PHE A 138 -7.86 8.73 -7.76
CA PHE A 138 -7.13 7.49 -8.08
C PHE A 138 -8.07 6.38 -8.56
N GLY A 139 -9.13 6.73 -9.30
CA GLY A 139 -9.97 5.77 -9.99
C GLY A 139 -9.25 5.10 -11.16
N TRP A 140 -9.94 4.17 -11.82
CA TRP A 140 -9.36 3.35 -12.88
C TRP A 140 -8.65 4.15 -13.97
N ASP A 141 -9.30 5.18 -14.52
CA ASP A 141 -8.73 5.98 -15.60
C ASP A 141 -7.46 6.74 -15.16
N GLN A 142 -7.46 7.27 -13.93
CA GLN A 142 -6.32 7.96 -13.36
C GLN A 142 -5.16 7.01 -13.07
N LEU A 143 -5.43 5.81 -12.55
CA LEU A 143 -4.42 4.79 -12.31
C LEU A 143 -3.77 4.35 -13.63
N ARG A 144 -4.57 4.11 -14.69
CA ARG A 144 -4.06 3.80 -16.01
C ARG A 144 -3.27 4.93 -16.67
N ALA A 145 -3.65 6.17 -16.41
CA ALA A 145 -2.88 7.32 -16.90
C ALA A 145 -1.50 7.42 -16.22
N LEU A 146 -1.35 6.97 -14.98
CA LEU A 146 -0.08 6.91 -14.26
C LEU A 146 0.78 5.72 -14.70
N ARG A 147 0.15 4.57 -14.97
CA ARG A 147 0.78 3.33 -15.40
C ARG A 147 -0.18 2.51 -16.27
N GLU A 148 0.11 2.37 -17.55
CA GLU A 148 -0.79 1.78 -18.55
C GLU A 148 -1.12 0.30 -18.27
N ASP A 149 -0.17 -0.46 -17.75
CA ASP A 149 -0.27 -1.89 -17.44
C ASP A 149 -0.65 -2.19 -15.99
N ILE A 150 -1.13 -1.18 -15.23
CA ILE A 150 -1.52 -1.34 -13.84
C ILE A 150 -2.67 -2.35 -13.69
N ILE A 151 -2.55 -3.24 -12.71
CA ILE A 151 -3.63 -4.12 -12.30
C ILE A 151 -4.38 -3.44 -11.15
N TYR A 152 -5.68 -3.20 -11.30
CA TYR A 152 -6.52 -2.65 -10.24
C TYR A 152 -7.45 -3.71 -9.67
N VAL A 153 -7.34 -3.96 -8.37
CA VAL A 153 -8.15 -4.92 -7.63
C VAL A 153 -9.01 -4.17 -6.63
N SER A 154 -10.31 -4.15 -6.88
CA SER A 154 -11.32 -3.62 -5.95
C SER A 154 -12.09 -4.79 -5.34
N ASN A 155 -11.93 -5.02 -4.05
CA ASN A 155 -12.59 -6.08 -3.30
C ASN A 155 -13.71 -5.49 -2.44
N CYS A 156 -14.72 -4.93 -3.11
CA CYS A 156 -15.89 -4.35 -2.45
C CYS A 156 -16.80 -5.46 -1.93
N GLY A 157 -17.18 -5.38 -0.65
CA GLY A 157 -18.20 -6.24 -0.03
C GLY A 157 -19.54 -5.52 0.06
#